data_e5f1994a9b754d75aa2fb5740a8ab448
#
_entry.id   e5f1994a9b754d75aa2fb5740a8ab448
#
_cell.length_a   1.000
_cell.length_b   1.000
_cell.length_c   1.000
_cell.angle_alpha   90.00
_cell.angle_beta   90.00
_cell.angle_gamma   90.00
#
_symmetry.space_group_name_H-M   'P 1'
#
loop_
_entity.id
_entity.type
_entity.pdbx_description
1 polymer ?
#
loop_
_entity_poly.entity_id
_entity_poly.type
_entity_poly.pdbx_seq_one_letter_code
_entity_poly.pdbx_strand_id
1 'polypeptide(L)'
;IRVKRGGVVNFVVAGFHQIFVYKPGTKPEDLTVPAFPPNLFINDFDNLYYLGINPGPNPPPNPLPPGEPPQPAGVVGPENRVESVSFSTAGTYLVICKVTPHFNDGMFAYVEVGGGND
;
A
#
# COMPACT_ATOMS: atom_id res chain seq x y z
N ILE A 1 -11.09 10.29 0.30
CA ILE A 1 -12.29 9.47 0.13
C ILE A 1 -12.85 9.11 1.51
N ARG A 2 -14.16 9.07 1.61
CA ARG A 2 -14.84 8.75 2.86
C ARG A 2 -15.72 7.54 2.71
N VAL A 3 -15.66 6.63 3.68
CA VAL A 3 -16.55 5.48 3.74
C VAL A 3 -17.06 5.28 5.16
N LYS A 4 -18.17 4.59 5.32
CA LYS A 4 -18.68 4.20 6.62
C LYS A 4 -17.89 2.99 7.13
N ARG A 5 -17.85 2.83 8.44
CA ARG A 5 -17.24 1.64 9.05
C ARG A 5 -17.95 0.38 8.51
N GLY A 6 -17.16 -0.58 8.08
CA GLY A 6 -17.65 -1.78 7.39
C GLY A 6 -17.80 -1.60 5.88
N GLY A 7 -17.53 -0.40 5.37
CA GLY A 7 -17.59 -0.12 3.93
C GLY A 7 -16.42 -0.71 3.17
N VAL A 8 -16.57 -0.75 1.85
CA VAL A 8 -15.58 -1.30 0.93
C VAL A 8 -15.16 -0.23 -0.06
N VAL A 9 -13.86 -0.13 -0.28
CA VAL A 9 -13.29 0.72 -1.34
C VAL A 9 -12.77 -0.19 -2.45
N ASN A 10 -13.19 0.06 -3.67
CA ASN A 10 -12.69 -0.64 -4.84
C ASN A 10 -11.59 0.21 -5.49
N PHE A 11 -10.37 -0.28 -5.41
CA PHE A 11 -9.24 0.38 -6.06
C PHE A 11 -9.11 -0.15 -7.48
N VAL A 12 -9.35 0.70 -8.45
CA VAL A 12 -9.14 0.38 -9.87
C VAL A 12 -7.70 0.66 -10.20
N VAL A 13 -6.92 -0.39 -10.40
CA VAL A 13 -5.48 -0.28 -10.62
C VAL A 13 -5.18 -0.53 -12.10
N ALA A 14 -4.59 0.45 -12.75
CA ALA A 14 -4.17 0.36 -14.15
C ALA A 14 -2.67 0.58 -14.23
N GLY A 15 -1.96 -0.41 -14.74
CA GLY A 15 -0.52 -0.34 -14.89
C GLY A 15 0.25 -0.94 -13.71
N PHE A 16 1.55 -0.59 -13.64
CA PHE A 16 2.47 -1.15 -12.68
C PHE A 16 2.39 -0.41 -11.35
N HIS A 17 1.40 -0.81 -10.53
CA HIS A 17 1.17 -0.22 -9.21
C HIS A 17 0.84 -1.32 -8.21
N GLN A 18 1.30 -1.16 -6.98
CA GLN A 18 0.93 -2.03 -5.87
C GLN A 18 0.47 -1.17 -4.70
N ILE A 19 -0.71 -1.47 -4.18
CA ILE A 19 -1.32 -0.72 -3.10
C ILE A 19 -0.87 -1.26 -1.76
N PHE A 20 -0.43 -0.36 -0.88
CA PHE A 20 -0.28 -0.62 0.55
C PHE A 20 -1.24 0.30 1.29
N VAL A 21 -2.01 -0.27 2.21
CA VAL A 21 -2.87 0.50 3.10
C VAL A 21 -2.31 0.37 4.51
N TYR A 22 -2.07 1.50 5.16
CA TYR A 22 -1.53 1.54 6.51
C TYR A 22 -2.61 1.87 7.52
N LYS A 23 -2.44 1.34 8.75
CA LYS A 23 -3.37 1.57 9.86
C LYS A 23 -3.50 3.05 10.19
N PRO A 24 -4.63 3.46 10.81
CA PRO A 24 -4.86 4.86 11.17
C PRO A 24 -3.71 5.46 11.97
N GLY A 25 -3.38 6.72 11.67
CA GLY A 25 -2.30 7.44 12.31
C GLY A 25 -0.96 7.40 11.57
N THR A 26 -0.83 6.53 10.57
CA THR A 26 0.39 6.47 9.76
C THR A 26 0.38 7.59 8.72
N LYS A 27 1.49 8.31 8.62
CA LYS A 27 1.67 9.42 7.68
C LYS A 27 2.78 9.08 6.68
N PRO A 28 2.81 9.73 5.50
CA PRO A 28 3.88 9.47 4.52
C PRO A 28 5.28 9.62 5.09
N GLU A 29 5.51 10.61 5.95
CA GLU A 29 6.81 10.84 6.58
C GLU A 29 7.21 9.77 7.59
N ASP A 30 6.28 8.93 8.04
CA ASP A 30 6.56 7.83 8.96
C ASP A 30 7.16 6.62 8.26
N LEU A 31 7.08 6.57 6.94
CA LEU A 31 7.52 5.42 6.16
C LEU A 31 9.01 5.45 5.90
N THR A 32 9.61 4.25 5.93
CA THR A 32 10.99 4.07 5.49
C THR A 32 11.00 3.88 3.99
N VAL A 33 11.45 4.90 3.26
CA VAL A 33 11.45 4.90 1.79
C VAL A 33 12.89 4.74 1.31
N PRO A 34 13.21 3.64 0.59
CA PRO A 34 14.57 3.46 0.09
C PRO A 34 14.86 4.39 -1.08
N ALA A 35 16.14 4.58 -1.36
CA ALA A 35 16.54 5.41 -2.49
C ALA A 35 16.20 4.74 -3.82
N PHE A 36 15.67 5.51 -4.75
CA PHE A 36 15.50 5.11 -6.14
C PHE A 36 16.33 6.04 -7.03
N PRO A 37 17.18 5.53 -7.94
CA PRO A 37 17.59 4.12 -8.03
C PRO A 37 18.50 3.71 -6.89
N PRO A 38 18.66 2.40 -6.57
CA PRO A 38 18.20 1.24 -7.35
C PRO A 38 16.90 0.59 -6.84
N ASN A 39 16.36 1.03 -5.71
CA ASN A 39 15.27 0.30 -5.06
C ASN A 39 13.91 0.68 -5.65
N LEU A 40 13.31 -0.24 -6.40
CA LEU A 40 12.05 -0.01 -7.08
C LEU A 40 10.84 -0.03 -6.13
N PHE A 41 10.91 -0.78 -5.03
CA PHE A 41 9.77 -0.96 -4.12
C PHE A 41 10.08 -0.49 -2.70
N ILE A 42 9.05 0.10 -2.08
CA ILE A 42 9.04 0.38 -0.65
C ILE A 42 8.73 -0.93 0.07
N ASN A 43 9.54 -1.29 1.08
CA ASN A 43 9.39 -2.52 1.85
C ASN A 43 9.16 -2.21 3.33
N ASP A 44 8.33 -1.21 3.63
CA ASP A 44 7.93 -0.89 4.99
C ASP A 44 6.58 -1.53 5.28
N PHE A 45 6.60 -2.58 6.09
CA PHE A 45 5.41 -3.34 6.46
C PHE A 45 4.91 -3.01 7.87
N ASP A 46 5.55 -2.04 8.55
CA ASP A 46 5.12 -1.63 9.87
C ASP A 46 3.77 -0.92 9.80
N ASN A 47 2.84 -1.35 10.65
CA ASN A 47 1.48 -0.81 10.70
C ASN A 47 0.68 -1.03 9.41
N LEU A 48 1.05 -2.04 8.64
CA LEU A 48 0.31 -2.36 7.42
C LEU A 48 -1.06 -2.94 7.75
N TYR A 49 -2.09 -2.42 7.08
CA TYR A 49 -3.46 -2.91 7.18
C TYR A 49 -3.81 -3.86 6.04
N TYR A 50 -3.40 -3.51 4.82
CA TYR A 50 -3.69 -4.31 3.63
C TYR A 50 -2.48 -4.32 2.71
N LEU A 51 -2.09 -5.53 2.28
CA LEU A 51 -1.02 -5.75 1.31
C LEU A 51 -1.67 -6.06 -0.03
N GLY A 52 -1.50 -5.16 -0.99
CA GLY A 52 -2.10 -5.30 -2.31
C GLY A 52 -1.46 -6.36 -3.18
N ILE A 53 -2.11 -6.62 -4.31
CA ILE A 53 -1.63 -7.58 -5.29
C ILE A 53 -0.35 -7.07 -5.93
N ASN A 54 0.68 -7.92 -5.95
CA ASN A 54 1.94 -7.62 -6.59
C ASN A 54 1.78 -7.77 -8.11
N PRO A 55 2.00 -6.71 -8.90
CA PRO A 55 1.86 -6.81 -10.35
C PRO A 55 2.96 -7.65 -11.03
N GLY A 56 3.86 -8.29 -10.24
CA GLY A 56 4.99 -9.08 -10.71
C GLY A 56 6.26 -8.26 -10.72
N PRO A 57 7.45 -8.80 -11.00
CA PRO A 57 7.77 -10.22 -10.90
C PRO A 57 7.86 -10.69 -9.44
N ASN A 58 7.89 -11.98 -9.23
CA ASN A 58 8.08 -12.58 -7.91
C ASN A 58 9.32 -13.45 -7.93
N PRO A 59 10.37 -13.21 -7.13
CA PRO A 59 10.44 -12.19 -6.08
C PRO A 59 10.53 -10.76 -6.63
N PRO A 60 10.22 -9.75 -5.78
CA PRO A 60 10.40 -8.34 -6.17
C PRO A 60 11.86 -8.03 -6.54
N PRO A 61 12.10 -7.08 -7.46
CA PRO A 61 13.46 -6.77 -7.90
C PRO A 61 14.33 -6.01 -6.89
N ASN A 62 13.77 -5.55 -5.77
CA ASN A 62 14.56 -4.87 -4.74
C ASN A 62 15.50 -5.83 -4.04
N PRO A 63 16.79 -5.52 -3.93
CA PRO A 63 17.65 -6.29 -3.03
C PRO A 63 17.25 -6.03 -1.58
N LEU A 64 17.33 -7.08 -0.73
CA LEU A 64 17.10 -6.92 0.70
C LEU A 64 18.37 -6.37 1.35
N PRO A 65 18.22 -5.47 2.35
CA PRO A 65 19.37 -5.07 3.16
C PRO A 65 20.00 -6.27 3.85
N PRO A 66 21.32 -6.28 4.07
CA PRO A 66 21.97 -7.38 4.76
C PRO A 66 21.38 -7.61 6.16
N GLY A 67 21.09 -8.87 6.47
CA GLY A 67 20.59 -9.26 7.78
C GLY A 67 19.08 -9.17 7.95
N GLU A 68 18.35 -8.67 6.97
CA GLU A 68 16.90 -8.61 7.05
C GLU A 68 16.24 -9.88 6.51
N PRO A 69 15.17 -10.36 7.18
CA PRO A 69 14.43 -11.51 6.66
C PRO A 69 13.67 -11.14 5.38
N PRO A 70 13.37 -12.12 4.52
CA PRO A 70 12.54 -11.87 3.35
C PRO A 70 11.19 -11.29 3.75
N GLN A 71 10.71 -10.30 2.97
CA GLN A 71 9.42 -9.67 3.20
C GLN A 71 8.34 -10.31 2.33
N PRO A 72 7.07 -10.34 2.79
CA PRO A 72 5.99 -10.87 1.97
C PRO A 72 5.86 -10.06 0.68
N ALA A 73 5.70 -10.75 -0.46
CA ALA A 73 5.54 -10.09 -1.75
C ALA A 73 4.06 -9.79 -2.07
N GLY A 74 3.15 -10.32 -1.28
CA GLY A 74 1.73 -10.29 -1.61
C GLY A 74 1.36 -11.32 -2.65
N VAL A 75 0.11 -11.31 -3.06
CA VAL A 75 -0.36 -12.17 -4.13
C VAL A 75 0.10 -11.59 -5.47
N VAL A 76 0.71 -12.40 -6.32
CA VAL A 76 1.12 -11.96 -7.66
C VAL A 76 -0.09 -12.02 -8.59
N GLY A 77 -0.31 -10.96 -9.33
CA GLY A 77 -1.45 -10.87 -10.25
C GLY A 77 -1.18 -9.94 -11.44
N PRO A 78 -2.20 -9.70 -12.27
CA PRO A 78 -2.06 -8.84 -13.44
C PRO A 78 -1.89 -7.37 -13.06
N GLU A 79 -1.31 -6.58 -13.97
CA GLU A 79 -1.13 -5.15 -13.76
C GLU A 79 -2.46 -4.39 -13.71
N ASN A 80 -3.43 -4.79 -14.52
CA ASN A 80 -4.75 -4.15 -14.57
C ASN A 80 -5.74 -4.99 -13.78
N ARG A 81 -6.32 -4.40 -12.73
CA ARG A 81 -7.18 -5.14 -11.80
C ARG A 81 -8.02 -4.21 -10.96
N VAL A 82 -8.99 -4.78 -10.25
CA VAL A 82 -9.73 -4.09 -9.19
C VAL A 82 -9.45 -4.83 -7.89
N GLU A 83 -9.06 -4.08 -6.87
CA GLU A 83 -8.84 -4.63 -5.52
C GLU A 83 -9.86 -4.03 -4.58
N SER A 84 -10.62 -4.88 -3.89
CA SER A 84 -11.64 -4.45 -2.95
C SER A 84 -11.11 -4.61 -1.53
N VAL A 85 -11.08 -3.51 -0.78
CA VAL A 85 -10.60 -3.50 0.59
C VAL A 85 -11.72 -3.05 1.51
N SER A 86 -12.05 -3.89 2.52
CA SER A 86 -13.06 -3.53 3.50
C SER A 86 -12.40 -2.92 4.74
N PHE A 87 -13.05 -1.90 5.30
CA PHE A 87 -12.54 -1.14 6.43
C PHE A 87 -13.49 -1.31 7.62
N SER A 88 -13.09 -2.16 8.58
CA SER A 88 -13.94 -2.53 9.71
C SER A 88 -13.80 -1.61 10.92
N THR A 89 -12.75 -0.81 10.97
CA THR A 89 -12.45 0.06 12.11
C THR A 89 -12.36 1.51 11.65
N ALA A 90 -12.97 2.42 12.41
CA ALA A 90 -12.93 3.84 12.11
C ALA A 90 -11.50 4.39 12.19
N GLY A 91 -11.21 5.40 11.39
CA GLY A 91 -9.91 6.08 11.38
C GLY A 91 -9.55 6.57 9.97
N THR A 92 -8.40 7.22 9.87
CA THR A 92 -7.87 7.72 8.61
C THR A 92 -6.70 6.85 8.18
N TYR A 93 -6.88 6.12 7.10
CA TYR A 93 -5.90 5.16 6.58
C TYR A 93 -5.10 5.79 5.46
N LEU A 94 -3.79 5.62 5.50
CA LEU A 94 -2.90 6.04 4.41
C LEU A 94 -2.85 4.94 3.34
N VAL A 95 -3.06 5.33 2.09
CA VAL A 95 -2.93 4.43 0.93
C VAL A 95 -1.79 4.94 0.08
N ILE A 96 -0.82 4.08 -0.22
CA ILE A 96 0.30 4.45 -1.08
C ILE A 96 0.40 3.50 -2.27
N CYS A 97 1.08 3.97 -3.32
CA CYS A 97 1.66 3.08 -4.32
C CYS A 97 3.05 2.68 -3.84
N LYS A 98 3.29 1.39 -3.74
CA LYS A 98 4.55 0.84 -3.23
C LYS A 98 5.73 1.09 -4.16
N VAL A 99 5.49 1.42 -5.42
CA VAL A 99 6.55 1.68 -6.40
C VAL A 99 7.24 2.98 -6.03
N THR A 100 8.51 2.90 -5.66
CA THR A 100 9.25 4.03 -5.05
C THR A 100 9.16 5.33 -5.84
N PRO A 101 9.45 5.36 -7.16
CA PRO A 101 9.34 6.62 -7.90
C PRO A 101 7.92 7.17 -7.94
N HIS A 102 6.89 6.31 -7.95
CA HIS A 102 5.50 6.77 -7.92
C HIS A 102 5.17 7.43 -6.58
N PHE A 103 5.57 6.81 -5.48
CA PHE A 103 5.38 7.39 -4.15
C PHE A 103 6.11 8.73 -4.04
N ASN A 104 7.35 8.81 -4.52
CA ASN A 104 8.14 10.05 -4.48
C ASN A 104 7.49 11.18 -5.28
N ASP A 105 6.73 10.83 -6.33
CA ASP A 105 5.97 11.79 -7.12
C ASP A 105 4.62 12.16 -6.50
N GLY A 106 4.32 11.68 -5.30
CA GLY A 106 3.11 12.01 -4.57
C GLY A 106 1.94 11.07 -4.77
N MET A 107 2.18 9.83 -5.21
CA MET A 107 1.10 8.84 -5.41
C MET A 107 0.70 8.22 -4.07
N PHE A 108 -0.04 8.97 -3.28
CA PHE A 108 -0.66 8.49 -2.06
C PHE A 108 -1.96 9.27 -1.80
N ALA A 109 -2.81 8.69 -0.96
CA ALA A 109 -4.09 9.30 -0.60
C ALA A 109 -4.53 8.77 0.76
N TYR A 110 -5.67 9.27 1.24
CA TYR A 110 -6.24 8.81 2.50
C TYR A 110 -7.64 8.26 2.29
N VAL A 111 -7.98 7.24 3.09
CA VAL A 111 -9.35 6.77 3.23
C VAL A 111 -9.80 7.09 4.64
N GLU A 112 -10.82 7.94 4.77
CA GLU A 112 -11.42 8.27 6.05
C GLU A 112 -12.59 7.33 6.31
N VAL A 113 -12.48 6.53 7.36
CA VAL A 113 -13.52 5.58 7.75
C VAL A 113 -14.24 6.15 8.95
N GLY A 114 -15.53 6.40 8.80
CA GLY A 114 -16.34 7.03 9.83
C GLY A 114 -16.70 6.12 10.97
N GLY A 115 -17.16 6.71 12.08
CA GLY A 115 -17.72 5.99 13.19
C GLY A 115 -19.08 5.39 12.85
N GLY A 116 -19.69 4.69 13.82
CA GLY A 116 -20.88 3.90 13.55
C GLY A 116 -22.11 4.66 13.07
N ASN A 117 -22.16 5.97 13.25
CA ASN A 117 -23.31 6.80 12.87
C ASN A 117 -23.05 7.75 11.71
N ASP A 118 -21.96 7.60 11.04
CA ASP A 118 -21.61 8.47 9.90
C ASP A 118 -22.33 8.05 8.62
#